data_5a81556f93191ba5df285f91e65dc953
#
_entry.id   5a81556f93191ba5df285f91e65dc953
#
_cell.length_a   1.000
_cell.length_b   1.000
_cell.length_c   1.000
_cell.angle_alpha   90.00
_cell.angle_beta   90.00
_cell.angle_gamma   90.00
#
_symmetry.space_group_name_H-M   'P 1'
#
loop_
_entity.id
_entity.type
_entity.pdbx_description
1 polymer ?
#
loop_
_entity_poly.entity_id
_entity_poly.type
_entity_poly.pdbx_seq_one_letter_code
_entity_poly.pdbx_strand_id
1 'polypeptide(L)'
;MDYTVNVDPPGVTDPHVLYQYRLGLFHSLWATVYVTVDFLIGKLLKLPDADAHMITWGMMFGPKAKLLATLIKLSDHPNKQALMTALNIIRAGKRDVITHGYQLENEGGVAFLERSRSSQDFQTKLHEFTRDGFRDHVNGLVGASNSFFEASGAKAEDIQAFVDAAGSLAKKS
;
A
#
# COMPACT_ATOMS: atom_id res chain seq x y z
N MET A 1 14.00 8.49 6.89
CA MET A 1 13.39 7.66 7.96
C MET A 1 13.67 6.23 7.62
N ASP A 2 14.56 5.60 8.33
CA ASP A 2 14.85 4.18 8.08
C ASP A 2 13.80 3.38 8.86
N TYR A 3 12.73 2.99 8.18
CA TYR A 3 11.72 2.11 8.74
C TYR A 3 12.25 0.68 8.71
N THR A 4 13.20 0.38 9.58
CA THR A 4 13.54 -1.01 9.87
C THR A 4 12.36 -1.60 10.66
N VAL A 5 11.31 -1.94 9.97
CA VAL A 5 10.16 -2.61 10.59
C VAL A 5 10.54 -4.06 10.78
N ASN A 6 10.66 -4.48 12.03
CA ASN A 6 10.84 -5.89 12.31
C ASN A 6 9.49 -6.61 12.10
N VAL A 7 9.43 -7.44 11.08
CA VAL A 7 8.22 -8.21 10.73
C VAL A 7 7.94 -9.33 11.74
N ASP A 8 8.95 -9.65 12.56
CA ASP A 8 8.85 -10.61 13.66
C ASP A 8 9.21 -9.89 14.97
N PRO A 9 8.22 -9.53 15.81
CA PRO A 9 8.49 -8.88 17.08
C PRO A 9 9.31 -9.81 18.00
N PRO A 10 10.35 -9.29 18.69
CA PRO A 10 11.21 -10.10 19.50
C PRO A 10 10.42 -10.77 20.65
N GLY A 11 10.72 -12.06 20.89
CA GLY A 11 10.11 -12.83 22.00
C GLY A 11 8.72 -13.39 21.71
N VAL A 12 8.14 -13.13 20.56
CA VAL A 12 6.84 -13.70 20.15
C VAL A 12 7.10 -14.96 19.34
N THR A 13 6.63 -16.10 19.85
CA THR A 13 6.77 -17.42 19.21
C THR A 13 5.43 -18.04 18.79
N ASP A 14 4.31 -17.52 19.32
CA ASP A 14 2.98 -18.01 18.96
C ASP A 14 2.67 -17.68 17.50
N PRO A 15 2.41 -18.69 16.66
CA PRO A 15 2.19 -18.48 15.23
C PRO A 15 0.98 -17.62 14.91
N HIS A 16 -0.09 -17.70 15.70
CA HIS A 16 -1.29 -16.90 15.51
C HIS A 16 -1.02 -15.44 15.84
N VAL A 17 -0.32 -15.15 16.95
CA VAL A 17 0.07 -13.78 17.32
C VAL A 17 1.00 -13.16 16.28
N LEU A 18 1.98 -13.91 15.79
CA LEU A 18 2.87 -13.48 14.70
C LEU A 18 2.09 -13.15 13.44
N TYR A 19 1.13 -13.99 13.08
CA TYR A 19 0.28 -13.73 11.92
C TYR A 19 -0.54 -12.44 12.07
N GLN A 20 -1.23 -12.25 13.20
CA GLN A 20 -2.01 -11.04 13.46
C GLN A 20 -1.14 -9.77 13.47
N TYR A 21 0.06 -9.85 14.03
CA TYR A 21 1.03 -8.76 13.97
C TYR A 21 1.42 -8.40 12.54
N ARG A 22 1.77 -9.40 11.72
CA ARG A 22 2.13 -9.20 10.30
C ARG A 22 0.96 -8.65 9.49
N LEU A 23 -0.26 -9.08 9.78
CA LEU A 23 -1.47 -8.54 9.14
C LEU A 23 -1.69 -7.08 9.52
N GLY A 24 -1.55 -6.72 10.79
CA GLY A 24 -1.61 -5.33 11.25
C GLY A 24 -0.55 -4.46 10.59
N LEU A 25 0.69 -4.96 10.49
CA LEU A 25 1.77 -4.29 9.78
C LEU A 25 1.46 -4.09 8.29
N PHE A 26 0.93 -5.12 7.62
CA PHE A 26 0.47 -5.04 6.24
C PHE A 26 -0.53 -3.89 6.04
N HIS A 27 -1.53 -3.76 6.89
CA HIS A 27 -2.51 -2.67 6.80
C HIS A 27 -1.90 -1.29 7.06
N SER A 28 -0.99 -1.18 8.03
CA SER A 28 -0.28 0.07 8.32
C SER A 28 0.59 0.53 7.14
N LEU A 29 1.30 -0.40 6.49
CA LEU A 29 2.08 -0.13 5.28
C LEU A 29 1.19 0.40 4.15
N TRP A 30 0.02 -0.21 3.95
CA TRP A 30 -0.89 0.24 2.93
C TRP A 30 -1.45 1.64 3.19
N ALA A 31 -1.71 2.01 4.44
CA ALA A 31 -2.10 3.38 4.79
C ALA A 31 -1.02 4.38 4.36
N THR A 32 0.26 4.09 4.66
CA THR A 32 1.40 4.93 4.25
C THR A 32 1.54 5.00 2.72
N VAL A 33 1.42 3.86 2.04
CA VAL A 33 1.49 3.81 0.57
C VAL A 33 0.41 4.67 -0.07
N TYR A 34 -0.83 4.60 0.42
CA TYR A 34 -1.93 5.41 -0.10
C TYR A 34 -1.64 6.90 -0.02
N VAL A 35 -1.24 7.36 1.14
CA VAL A 35 -0.92 8.79 1.36
C VAL A 35 0.24 9.23 0.46
N THR A 36 1.29 8.42 0.36
CA THR A 36 2.44 8.74 -0.50
C THR A 36 2.07 8.78 -1.99
N VAL A 37 1.21 7.87 -2.44
CA VAL A 37 0.69 7.85 -3.82
C VAL A 37 -0.12 9.12 -4.10
N ASP A 38 -1.03 9.51 -3.22
CA ASP A 38 -1.86 10.70 -3.37
C ASP A 38 -1.01 11.98 -3.37
N PHE A 39 -0.05 12.08 -2.45
CA PHE A 39 0.93 13.15 -2.41
C PHE A 39 1.71 13.29 -3.72
N LEU A 40 2.27 12.18 -4.24
CA LEU A 40 3.04 12.20 -5.49
C LEU A 40 2.18 12.57 -6.71
N ILE A 41 0.94 12.11 -6.78
CA ILE A 41 0.02 12.53 -7.83
C ILE A 41 -0.14 14.06 -7.79
N GLY A 42 -0.41 14.63 -6.61
CA GLY A 42 -0.52 16.07 -6.42
C GLY A 42 0.74 16.83 -6.86
N LYS A 43 1.91 16.37 -6.41
CA LYS A 43 3.21 17.00 -6.75
C LYS A 43 3.51 16.95 -8.25
N LEU A 44 3.28 15.80 -8.90
CA LEU A 44 3.53 15.65 -10.34
C LEU A 44 2.54 16.45 -11.20
N LEU A 45 1.31 16.63 -10.73
CA LEU A 45 0.32 17.50 -11.37
C LEU A 45 0.47 18.98 -10.97
N LYS A 46 1.39 19.31 -10.06
CA LYS A 46 1.61 20.66 -9.52
C LYS A 46 0.34 21.26 -8.90
N LEU A 47 -0.42 20.45 -8.19
CA LEU A 47 -1.63 20.86 -7.51
C LEU A 47 -1.35 21.32 -6.08
N PRO A 48 -2.13 22.27 -5.53
CA PRO A 48 -2.22 22.47 -4.10
C PRO A 48 -2.64 21.18 -3.39
N ASP A 49 -2.18 20.97 -2.15
CA ASP A 49 -2.41 19.72 -1.43
C ASP A 49 -3.92 19.42 -1.24
N ALA A 50 -4.74 20.44 -0.96
CA ALA A 50 -6.19 20.29 -0.86
C ALA A 50 -6.84 19.81 -2.15
N ASP A 51 -6.42 20.35 -3.31
CA ASP A 51 -6.94 19.96 -4.62
C ASP A 51 -6.51 18.54 -4.99
N ALA A 52 -5.27 18.16 -4.64
CA ALA A 52 -4.77 16.80 -4.82
C ALA A 52 -5.62 15.78 -4.04
N HIS A 53 -5.98 16.10 -2.78
CA HIS A 53 -6.90 15.28 -2.00
C HIS A 53 -8.27 15.14 -2.67
N MET A 54 -8.85 16.22 -3.18
CA MET A 54 -10.16 16.18 -3.85
C MET A 54 -10.13 15.30 -5.11
N ILE A 55 -9.05 15.35 -5.88
CA ILE A 55 -8.91 14.56 -7.11
C ILE A 55 -8.71 13.06 -6.80
N THR A 56 -7.92 12.75 -5.77
CA THR A 56 -7.63 11.36 -5.40
C THR A 56 -8.70 10.74 -4.51
N TRP A 57 -9.55 11.57 -3.89
CA TRP A 57 -10.66 11.13 -3.05
C TRP A 57 -11.59 10.19 -3.82
N GLY A 58 -11.92 9.06 -3.20
CA GLY A 58 -12.81 8.06 -3.81
C GLY A 58 -12.19 7.20 -4.91
N MET A 59 -10.96 7.50 -5.36
CA MET A 59 -10.27 6.60 -6.28
C MET A 59 -9.78 5.34 -5.56
N MET A 60 -10.08 4.18 -6.13
CA MET A 60 -9.49 2.91 -5.69
C MET A 60 -7.98 2.88 -6.00
N PHE A 61 -7.22 2.06 -5.28
CA PHE A 61 -5.76 1.97 -5.45
C PHE A 61 -5.32 1.65 -6.88
N GLY A 62 -5.98 0.73 -7.55
CA GLY A 62 -5.63 0.35 -8.93
C GLY A 62 -5.61 1.52 -9.92
N PRO A 63 -6.69 2.31 -10.04
CA PRO A 63 -6.73 3.54 -10.82
C PRO A 63 -5.68 4.57 -10.38
N LYS A 64 -5.48 4.82 -9.08
CA LYS A 64 -4.44 5.74 -8.57
C LYS A 64 -3.05 5.32 -9.02
N ALA A 65 -2.72 4.04 -8.85
CA ALA A 65 -1.42 3.50 -9.24
C ALA A 65 -1.18 3.57 -10.76
N LYS A 66 -2.22 3.40 -11.59
CA LYS A 66 -2.14 3.59 -13.03
C LYS A 66 -1.88 5.05 -13.39
N LEU A 67 -2.61 5.98 -12.78
CA LEU A 67 -2.43 7.41 -12.96
C LEU A 67 -1.00 7.81 -12.58
N LEU A 68 -0.55 7.43 -11.38
CA LEU A 68 0.80 7.73 -10.91
C LEU A 68 1.87 7.16 -11.84
N ALA A 69 1.73 5.91 -12.30
CA ALA A 69 2.67 5.31 -13.24
C ALA A 69 2.78 6.11 -14.56
N THR A 70 1.65 6.63 -15.04
CA THR A 70 1.62 7.50 -16.23
C THR A 70 2.32 8.83 -15.96
N LEU A 71 2.03 9.47 -14.83
CA LEU A 71 2.66 10.75 -14.46
C LEU A 71 4.17 10.59 -14.28
N ILE A 72 4.64 9.52 -13.61
CA ILE A 72 6.07 9.23 -13.47
C ILE A 72 6.75 9.09 -14.84
N LYS A 73 6.13 8.38 -15.78
CA LYS A 73 6.67 8.20 -17.15
C LYS A 73 6.80 9.53 -17.90
N LEU A 74 5.83 10.41 -17.76
CA LEU A 74 5.78 11.70 -18.45
C LEU A 74 6.62 12.79 -17.74
N SER A 75 6.98 12.61 -16.48
CA SER A 75 7.76 13.57 -15.70
C SER A 75 9.26 13.48 -15.98
N ASP A 76 10.00 14.51 -15.56
CA ASP A 76 11.46 14.51 -15.51
C ASP A 76 11.98 14.10 -14.11
N HIS A 77 11.22 13.27 -13.40
CA HIS A 77 11.58 12.84 -12.05
C HIS A 77 12.93 12.08 -12.06
N PRO A 78 13.93 12.47 -11.23
CA PRO A 78 15.28 11.90 -11.28
C PRO A 78 15.30 10.40 -10.98
N ASN A 79 14.42 9.93 -10.10
CA ASN A 79 14.36 8.54 -9.64
C ASN A 79 13.22 7.73 -10.31
N LYS A 80 12.81 8.12 -11.53
CA LYS A 80 11.63 7.53 -12.23
C LYS A 80 11.70 5.98 -12.31
N GLN A 81 12.88 5.41 -12.56
CA GLN A 81 13.03 3.96 -12.66
C GLN A 81 12.82 3.27 -11.30
N ALA A 82 13.40 3.81 -10.23
CA ALA A 82 13.24 3.27 -8.87
C ALA A 82 11.78 3.36 -8.41
N LEU A 83 11.12 4.49 -8.65
CA LEU A 83 9.69 4.68 -8.38
C LEU A 83 8.83 3.64 -9.10
N MET A 84 9.07 3.43 -10.39
CA MET A 84 8.31 2.46 -11.19
C MET A 84 8.53 1.03 -10.71
N THR A 85 9.76 0.66 -10.36
CA THR A 85 10.08 -0.67 -9.84
C THR A 85 9.36 -0.92 -8.51
N ALA A 86 9.47 0.00 -7.56
CA ALA A 86 8.80 -0.10 -6.26
C ALA A 86 7.26 -0.12 -6.41
N LEU A 87 6.69 0.77 -7.23
CA LEU A 87 5.25 0.82 -7.49
C LEU A 87 4.72 -0.49 -8.09
N ASN A 88 5.48 -1.15 -8.96
CA ASN A 88 5.07 -2.43 -9.54
C ASN A 88 5.04 -3.56 -8.49
N ILE A 89 6.02 -3.61 -7.56
CA ILE A 89 6.01 -4.56 -6.45
C ILE A 89 4.79 -4.29 -5.54
N ILE A 90 4.55 -3.04 -5.19
CA ILE A 90 3.40 -2.63 -4.38
C ILE A 90 2.09 -3.04 -5.05
N ARG A 91 1.93 -2.82 -6.36
CA ARG A 91 0.72 -3.23 -7.10
C ARG A 91 0.50 -4.73 -7.12
N ALA A 92 1.58 -5.52 -7.09
CA ALA A 92 1.51 -6.98 -7.00
C ALA A 92 1.21 -7.48 -5.56
N GLY A 93 1.13 -6.60 -4.58
CA GLY A 93 1.05 -6.90 -3.14
C GLY A 93 -0.28 -7.48 -2.65
N LYS A 94 -1.20 -7.88 -3.55
CA LYS A 94 -2.48 -8.56 -3.23
C LYS A 94 -3.34 -7.85 -2.16
N ARG A 95 -3.25 -6.51 -2.10
CA ARG A 95 -3.94 -5.71 -1.07
C ARG A 95 -5.42 -6.06 -0.98
N ASP A 96 -6.14 -6.06 -2.10
CA ASP A 96 -7.59 -6.24 -2.09
C ASP A 96 -7.98 -7.66 -1.64
N VAL A 97 -7.16 -8.66 -1.98
CA VAL A 97 -7.32 -10.05 -1.53
C VAL A 97 -7.14 -10.15 -0.02
N ILE A 98 -6.04 -9.59 0.52
CA ILE A 98 -5.71 -9.70 1.95
C ILE A 98 -6.64 -8.85 2.81
N THR A 99 -7.07 -7.67 2.31
CA THR A 99 -7.93 -6.74 3.06
C THR A 99 -9.41 -7.15 3.03
N HIS A 100 -9.89 -7.70 1.92
CA HIS A 100 -11.32 -7.96 1.69
C HIS A 100 -11.66 -9.44 1.49
N GLY A 101 -10.65 -10.30 1.35
CA GLY A 101 -10.84 -11.74 1.27
C GLY A 101 -11.28 -12.34 2.61
N TYR A 102 -11.99 -13.48 2.53
CA TYR A 102 -12.25 -14.25 3.75
C TYR A 102 -10.99 -14.96 4.17
N GLN A 103 -10.54 -14.67 5.37
CA GLN A 103 -9.38 -15.30 5.97
C GLN A 103 -9.71 -16.69 6.47
N LEU A 104 -8.88 -17.65 6.11
CA LEU A 104 -8.89 -19.03 6.58
C LEU A 104 -7.50 -19.35 7.14
N GLU A 105 -7.41 -19.64 8.42
CA GLU A 105 -6.15 -19.99 9.07
C GLU A 105 -6.11 -21.49 9.33
N ASN A 106 -4.96 -22.12 9.08
CA ASN A 106 -4.71 -23.53 9.36
C ASN A 106 -3.30 -23.73 9.96
N GLU A 107 -2.96 -24.96 10.32
CA GLU A 107 -1.65 -25.28 10.91
C GLU A 107 -0.47 -24.96 9.98
N GLY A 108 -0.67 -24.97 8.67
CA GLY A 108 0.37 -24.74 7.66
C GLY A 108 0.57 -23.29 7.25
N GLY A 109 -0.43 -22.43 7.52
CA GLY A 109 -0.37 -21.05 7.06
C GLY A 109 -1.72 -20.33 7.06
N VAL A 110 -1.89 -19.42 6.13
CA VAL A 110 -3.11 -18.63 5.95
C VAL A 110 -3.54 -18.64 4.50
N ALA A 111 -4.83 -18.68 4.27
CA ALA A 111 -5.41 -18.53 2.95
C ALA A 111 -6.44 -17.39 2.95
N PHE A 112 -6.57 -16.73 1.83
CA PHE A 112 -7.57 -15.69 1.60
C PHE A 112 -8.47 -16.11 0.43
N LEU A 113 -9.76 -16.19 0.69
CA LEU A 113 -10.74 -16.47 -0.34
C LEU A 113 -11.20 -15.16 -0.97
N GLU A 114 -10.71 -14.90 -2.18
CA GLU A 114 -11.17 -13.79 -3.01
C GLU A 114 -12.50 -14.16 -3.66
N ARG A 115 -13.45 -13.24 -3.63
CA ARG A 115 -14.72 -13.35 -4.35
C ARG A 115 -14.77 -12.28 -5.43
N SER A 116 -14.92 -12.69 -6.66
CA SER A 116 -15.17 -11.80 -7.78
C SER A 116 -16.53 -12.09 -8.40
N ARG A 117 -17.24 -11.05 -8.79
CA ARG A 117 -18.48 -11.13 -9.52
C ARG A 117 -18.23 -10.61 -10.94
N SER A 118 -18.23 -11.49 -11.92
CA SER A 118 -18.44 -11.09 -13.29
C SER A 118 -19.94 -10.90 -13.54
N SER A 119 -20.32 -10.24 -14.62
CA SER A 119 -21.72 -9.91 -14.92
C SER A 119 -22.68 -11.12 -14.96
N GLN A 120 -22.16 -12.33 -14.98
CA GLN A 120 -22.95 -13.56 -15.10
C GLN A 120 -22.52 -14.69 -14.15
N ASP A 121 -21.28 -14.65 -13.59
CA ASP A 121 -20.75 -15.74 -12.77
C ASP A 121 -20.15 -15.24 -11.46
N PHE A 122 -20.36 -16.01 -10.40
CA PHE A 122 -19.69 -15.85 -9.13
C PHE A 122 -18.43 -16.73 -9.13
N GLN A 123 -17.26 -16.10 -9.06
CA GLN A 123 -15.98 -16.81 -9.02
C GLN A 123 -15.32 -16.64 -7.65
N THR A 124 -14.76 -17.74 -7.17
CA THR A 124 -13.92 -17.74 -5.97
C THR A 124 -12.51 -18.17 -6.32
N LYS A 125 -11.52 -17.52 -5.73
CA LYS A 125 -10.12 -17.89 -5.87
C LYS A 125 -9.47 -17.95 -4.50
N LEU A 126 -8.79 -19.06 -4.22
CA LEU A 126 -8.03 -19.23 -2.99
C LEU A 126 -6.59 -18.76 -3.21
N HIS A 127 -6.12 -17.89 -2.33
CA HIS A 127 -4.74 -17.43 -2.28
C HIS A 127 -4.11 -17.94 -1.00
N GLU A 128 -3.22 -18.93 -1.13
CA GLU A 128 -2.57 -19.57 0.00
C GLU A 128 -1.18 -19.01 0.23
N PHE A 129 -0.83 -18.87 1.50
CA PHE A 129 0.50 -18.53 1.97
C PHE A 129 0.90 -19.52 3.06
N THR A 130 2.07 -20.07 2.97
CA THR A 130 2.72 -20.68 4.14
C THR A 130 3.04 -19.59 5.16
N ARG A 131 3.33 -19.95 6.41
CA ARG A 131 3.71 -18.98 7.44
C ARG A 131 4.90 -18.13 7.03
N ASP A 132 5.93 -18.74 6.48
CA ASP A 132 7.12 -18.05 5.96
C ASP A 132 6.78 -17.26 4.68
N GLY A 133 5.98 -17.83 3.80
CA GLY A 133 5.55 -17.16 2.58
C GLY A 133 4.77 -15.86 2.86
N PHE A 134 3.92 -15.82 3.90
CA PHE A 134 3.23 -14.60 4.30
C PHE A 134 4.20 -13.58 4.92
N ARG A 135 5.12 -14.03 5.80
CA ARG A 135 6.21 -13.19 6.33
C ARG A 135 7.01 -12.55 5.20
N ASP A 136 7.47 -13.35 4.25
CA ASP A 136 8.32 -12.90 3.15
C ASP A 136 7.56 -11.95 2.22
N HIS A 137 6.26 -12.18 2.03
CA HIS A 137 5.38 -11.26 1.30
C HIS A 137 5.29 -9.88 1.98
N VAL A 138 5.09 -9.85 3.30
CA VAL A 138 5.04 -8.59 4.06
C VAL A 138 6.41 -7.91 4.05
N ASN A 139 7.52 -8.64 4.24
CA ASN A 139 8.89 -8.13 4.13
C ASN A 139 9.15 -7.48 2.76
N GLY A 140 8.74 -8.14 1.68
CA GLY A 140 8.88 -7.60 0.33
C GLY A 140 8.13 -6.27 0.15
N LEU A 141 6.94 -6.15 0.75
CA LEU A 141 6.17 -4.90 0.73
C LEU A 141 6.80 -3.80 1.59
N VAL A 142 7.36 -4.13 2.76
CA VAL A 142 8.13 -3.18 3.59
C VAL A 142 9.28 -2.60 2.76
N GLY A 143 10.09 -3.46 2.14
CA GLY A 143 11.22 -3.03 1.30
C GLY A 143 10.76 -2.16 0.12
N ALA A 144 9.69 -2.56 -0.57
CA ALA A 144 9.16 -1.80 -1.69
C ALA A 144 8.58 -0.44 -1.25
N SER A 145 7.89 -0.37 -0.10
CA SER A 145 7.35 0.88 0.45
C SER A 145 8.45 1.85 0.83
N ASN A 146 9.52 1.37 1.49
CA ASN A 146 10.69 2.18 1.83
C ASN A 146 11.37 2.71 0.57
N SER A 147 11.65 1.84 -0.40
CA SER A 147 12.25 2.24 -1.68
C SER A 147 11.37 3.23 -2.45
N PHE A 148 10.04 3.08 -2.39
CA PHE A 148 9.11 3.99 -3.01
C PHE A 148 9.14 5.37 -2.36
N PHE A 149 9.12 5.42 -1.02
CA PHE A 149 9.20 6.66 -0.27
C PHE A 149 10.53 7.39 -0.51
N GLU A 150 11.66 6.69 -0.40
CA GLU A 150 12.99 7.25 -0.67
C GLU A 150 13.11 7.77 -2.11
N ALA A 151 12.70 6.97 -3.09
CA ALA A 151 12.76 7.36 -4.49
C ALA A 151 11.86 8.56 -4.81
N SER A 152 10.78 8.76 -4.05
CA SER A 152 9.87 9.90 -4.21
C SER A 152 10.53 11.24 -3.87
N GLY A 153 11.58 11.22 -3.05
CA GLY A 153 12.21 12.42 -2.50
C GLY A 153 11.34 13.16 -1.46
N ALA A 154 10.18 12.58 -1.09
CA ALA A 154 9.29 13.15 -0.08
C ALA A 154 9.94 13.10 1.30
N LYS A 155 9.75 14.13 2.10
CA LYS A 155 10.10 14.15 3.51
C LYS A 155 8.88 13.84 4.37
N ALA A 156 9.11 13.37 5.58
CA ALA A 156 8.01 13.07 6.50
C ALA A 156 7.15 14.33 6.78
N GLU A 157 7.79 15.48 6.87
CA GLU A 157 7.13 16.78 7.09
C GLU A 157 6.20 17.13 5.91
N ASP A 158 6.62 16.83 4.67
CA ASP A 158 5.80 17.09 3.47
C ASP A 158 4.54 16.21 3.47
N ILE A 159 4.70 14.93 3.83
CA ILE A 159 3.56 14.00 3.94
C ILE A 159 2.63 14.42 5.08
N GLN A 160 3.17 14.86 6.23
CA GLN A 160 2.35 15.33 7.34
C GLN A 160 1.57 16.58 6.94
N ALA A 161 2.21 17.56 6.30
CA ALA A 161 1.54 18.77 5.81
C ALA A 161 0.41 18.45 4.81
N PHE A 162 0.66 17.47 3.92
CA PHE A 162 -0.34 16.97 3.00
C PHE A 162 -1.55 16.35 3.73
N VAL A 163 -1.33 15.53 4.76
CA VAL A 163 -2.42 14.94 5.57
C VAL A 163 -3.20 16.02 6.32
N ASP A 164 -2.51 17.01 6.88
CA ASP A 164 -3.14 18.12 7.62
C ASP A 164 -4.04 18.98 6.71
N ALA A 165 -3.65 19.14 5.43
CA ALA A 165 -4.47 19.82 4.44
C ALA A 165 -5.82 19.12 4.21
N ALA A 166 -5.84 17.76 4.21
CA ALA A 166 -7.10 17.00 4.16
C ALA A 166 -8.00 17.26 5.38
N GLY A 167 -7.40 17.30 6.58
CA GLY A 167 -8.13 17.61 7.83
C GLY A 167 -8.76 19.00 7.83
N SER A 168 -8.17 19.96 7.12
CA SER A 168 -8.72 21.32 6.98
C SER A 168 -9.95 21.38 6.08
N LEU A 169 -10.06 20.49 5.09
CA LEU A 169 -11.25 20.38 4.22
C LEU A 169 -12.45 19.84 4.99
N ALA A 170 -12.25 18.84 5.85
CA ALA A 170 -13.33 18.25 6.65
C ALA A 170 -13.96 19.21 7.66
N LYS A 171 -13.26 20.30 8.06
CA LYS A 171 -13.78 21.31 8.98
C LYS A 171 -14.61 22.42 8.30
N LYS A 172 -14.59 22.46 6.96
CA LYS A 172 -15.31 23.47 6.16
C LYS A 172 -16.61 22.95 5.56
N SER A 173 -16.86 21.64 5.66
CA SER A 173 -18.10 20.96 5.27
C SER A 173 -19.05 20.79 6.45
#